data_cde034b3c68e96d5b6ac8dac71f0aedf
#
_entry.id   cde034b3c68e96d5b6ac8dac71f0aedf
#
_cell.length_a   1.000
_cell.length_b   1.000
_cell.length_c   1.000
_cell.angle_alpha   90.00
_cell.angle_beta   90.00
_cell.angle_gamma   90.00
#
_symmetry.space_group_name_H-M   'P 1'
#
loop_
_entity.id
_entity.type
_entity.pdbx_description
1 polymer ?
#
loop_
_entity_poly.entity_id
_entity_poly.type
_entity_poly.pdbx_seq_one_letter_code
_entity_poly.pdbx_strand_id
1 'polypeptide(L)'
;MAPLRILISNDDGVFADGIRTLAATAALRGHEVIVVCPDQERSATGHALTLQNPIRAERADELFAPGVTAWACSGTPADCMKLALCELVKQPPDLVMSGINHGPNLGTDVFCSGTVAAALEGTLEGIPSLAVSSACFQWREFQASADLALEVAEQAMADRWPGNLLLNLNIPPCAKEAMGLLRWTRLSIRRYEEQFSARKDPRGRSYYWLSGEVVNDLASAGEGPRDWPSDVAQIHANAPSLTPIQPDLFWRGPLSDLPQLKQGDRQVR
;
A
#
# COMPACT_ATOMS: atom_id res chain seq x y z
N MET A 1 -6.44 -17.10 17.92
CA MET A 1 -6.43 -15.65 18.17
C MET A 1 -7.86 -15.17 18.39
N ALA A 2 -8.10 -14.12 19.17
CA ALA A 2 -9.41 -13.49 19.21
C ALA A 2 -9.75 -12.86 17.84
N PRO A 3 -11.04 -12.82 17.45
CA PRO A 3 -11.46 -12.11 16.25
C PRO A 3 -10.99 -10.65 16.26
N LEU A 4 -10.42 -10.18 15.15
CA LEU A 4 -10.04 -8.78 14.92
C LEU A 4 -11.13 -8.10 14.10
N ARG A 5 -11.29 -6.80 14.30
CA ARG A 5 -12.00 -5.92 13.36
C ARG A 5 -10.99 -5.39 12.35
N ILE A 6 -11.13 -5.80 11.09
CA ILE A 6 -10.20 -5.46 10.00
C ILE A 6 -10.89 -4.52 9.01
N LEU A 7 -10.31 -3.33 8.82
CA LEU A 7 -10.71 -2.41 7.76
C LEU A 7 -9.82 -2.63 6.54
N ILE A 8 -10.45 -2.94 5.39
CA ILE A 8 -9.74 -3.26 4.15
C ILE A 8 -10.04 -2.22 3.07
N SER A 9 -9.00 -1.79 2.35
CA SER A 9 -9.10 -0.96 1.15
C SER A 9 -8.20 -1.47 0.03
N ASN A 10 -8.16 -0.78 -1.11
CA ASN A 10 -7.25 -0.99 -2.23
C ASN A 10 -7.23 0.23 -3.15
N ASP A 11 -6.49 0.16 -4.25
CA ASP A 11 -6.55 1.12 -5.38
C ASP A 11 -7.01 0.49 -6.70
N ASP A 12 -7.11 -0.83 -6.78
CA ASP A 12 -7.66 -1.55 -7.94
C ASP A 12 -9.19 -1.44 -8.05
N GLY A 13 -9.87 -0.96 -6.99
CA GLY A 13 -11.32 -0.76 -6.95
C GLY A 13 -12.11 -1.96 -6.43
N VAL A 14 -13.41 -1.74 -6.21
CA VAL A 14 -14.35 -2.67 -5.54
C VAL A 14 -14.55 -3.99 -6.28
N PHE A 15 -14.34 -4.02 -7.60
CA PHE A 15 -14.52 -5.22 -8.42
C PHE A 15 -13.25 -6.08 -8.52
N ALA A 16 -12.12 -5.63 -7.98
CA ALA A 16 -10.86 -6.34 -8.09
C ALA A 16 -10.84 -7.66 -7.32
N ASP A 17 -10.31 -8.71 -7.92
CA ASP A 17 -10.23 -10.04 -7.29
C ASP A 17 -9.33 -10.04 -6.05
N GLY A 18 -8.29 -9.20 -6.03
CA GLY A 18 -7.35 -9.10 -4.90
C GLY A 18 -8.04 -8.73 -3.59
N ILE A 19 -8.83 -7.65 -3.57
CA ILE A 19 -9.54 -7.21 -2.36
C ILE A 19 -10.63 -8.19 -1.95
N ARG A 20 -11.33 -8.78 -2.93
CA ARG A 20 -12.39 -9.76 -2.65
C ARG A 20 -11.83 -11.02 -2.03
N THR A 21 -10.69 -11.51 -2.53
CA THR A 21 -9.99 -12.67 -1.96
C THR A 21 -9.49 -12.39 -0.55
N LEU A 22 -8.87 -11.22 -0.33
CA LEU A 22 -8.38 -10.82 0.98
C LEU A 22 -9.52 -10.73 2.01
N ALA A 23 -10.61 -10.05 1.66
CA ALA A 23 -11.78 -9.90 2.53
C ALA A 23 -12.44 -11.25 2.85
N ALA A 24 -12.62 -12.11 1.84
CA ALA A 24 -13.19 -13.44 2.02
C ALA A 24 -12.32 -14.31 2.94
N THR A 25 -11.00 -14.29 2.74
CA THR A 25 -10.06 -15.07 3.56
C THR A 25 -10.06 -14.60 5.01
N ALA A 26 -10.11 -13.28 5.25
CA ALA A 26 -10.21 -12.71 6.59
C ALA A 26 -11.52 -13.11 7.28
N ALA A 27 -12.65 -13.04 6.57
CA ALA A 27 -13.96 -13.45 7.10
C ALA A 27 -14.01 -14.95 7.42
N LEU A 28 -13.43 -15.81 6.56
CA LEU A 28 -13.32 -17.25 6.79
C LEU A 28 -12.48 -17.60 8.02
N ARG A 29 -11.52 -16.77 8.40
CA ARG A 29 -10.74 -16.91 9.64
C ARG A 29 -11.47 -16.40 10.88
N GLY A 30 -12.70 -15.88 10.71
CA GLY A 30 -13.56 -15.43 11.80
C GLY A 30 -13.36 -14.00 12.23
N HIS A 31 -12.68 -13.18 11.44
CA HIS A 31 -12.54 -11.74 11.68
C HIS A 31 -13.81 -10.98 11.27
N GLU A 32 -14.07 -9.84 11.93
CA GLU A 32 -15.04 -8.85 11.48
C GLU A 32 -14.42 -8.02 10.36
N VAL A 33 -14.98 -8.08 9.16
CA VAL A 33 -14.40 -7.46 7.96
C VAL A 33 -15.25 -6.31 7.47
N ILE A 34 -14.62 -5.16 7.32
CA ILE A 34 -15.20 -3.95 6.75
C ILE A 34 -14.34 -3.56 5.54
N VAL A 35 -14.98 -3.37 4.39
CA VAL A 35 -14.32 -2.92 3.16
C VAL A 35 -14.79 -1.51 2.82
N VAL A 36 -13.85 -0.59 2.59
CA VAL A 36 -14.14 0.75 2.07
C VAL A 36 -13.08 1.07 1.02
N CYS A 37 -13.46 1.03 -0.25
CA CYS A 37 -12.50 1.13 -1.35
C CYS A 37 -13.07 1.96 -2.51
N PRO A 38 -12.23 2.38 -3.48
CA PRO A 38 -12.71 3.09 -4.66
C PRO A 38 -13.72 2.27 -5.48
N ASP A 39 -14.67 2.98 -6.10
CA ASP A 39 -15.67 2.42 -7.02
C ASP A 39 -15.06 1.90 -8.33
N GLN A 40 -13.87 2.36 -8.67
CA GLN A 40 -13.11 1.99 -9.85
C GLN A 40 -11.60 2.06 -9.57
N GLU A 41 -10.79 1.54 -10.48
CA GLU A 41 -9.33 1.60 -10.40
C GLU A 41 -8.81 3.04 -10.28
N ARG A 42 -7.87 3.25 -9.33
CA ARG A 42 -7.20 4.52 -9.01
C ARG A 42 -5.68 4.36 -8.94
N SER A 43 -5.11 3.62 -9.87
CA SER A 43 -3.67 3.37 -9.93
C SER A 43 -2.85 4.65 -10.04
N ALA A 44 -1.66 4.66 -9.43
CA ALA A 44 -0.70 5.77 -9.43
C ALA A 44 -1.24 7.11 -8.91
N THR A 45 -2.27 7.10 -8.07
CA THR A 45 -2.78 8.32 -7.43
C THR A 45 -1.94 8.78 -6.24
N GLY A 46 -1.02 7.95 -5.75
CA GLY A 46 -0.26 8.23 -4.55
C GLY A 46 -1.18 8.54 -3.35
N HIS A 47 -0.76 9.44 -2.49
CA HIS A 47 -1.50 9.86 -1.30
C HIS A 47 -2.35 11.13 -1.56
N ALA A 48 -3.02 11.20 -2.73
CA ALA A 48 -3.84 12.34 -3.11
C ALA A 48 -5.19 12.34 -2.37
N LEU A 49 -5.70 13.55 -2.05
CA LEU A 49 -7.00 13.78 -1.43
C LEU A 49 -7.92 14.57 -2.37
N THR A 50 -9.21 14.23 -2.36
CA THR A 50 -10.27 14.91 -3.12
C THR A 50 -10.88 16.02 -2.28
N LEU A 51 -10.44 17.28 -2.51
CA LEU A 51 -10.92 18.45 -1.77
C LEU A 51 -11.93 19.31 -2.53
N GLN A 52 -12.01 19.18 -3.86
CA GLN A 52 -12.84 20.07 -4.70
C GLN A 52 -14.18 19.45 -5.11
N ASN A 53 -14.37 18.17 -4.88
CA ASN A 53 -15.58 17.44 -5.23
C ASN A 53 -16.09 16.65 -4.02
N PRO A 54 -17.41 16.46 -3.87
CA PRO A 54 -17.97 15.59 -2.85
C PRO A 54 -17.60 14.13 -3.15
N ILE A 55 -17.32 13.37 -2.08
CA ILE A 55 -17.13 11.93 -2.17
C ILE A 55 -18.46 11.24 -1.89
N ARG A 56 -18.85 10.29 -2.74
CA ARG A 56 -20.02 9.43 -2.57
C ARG A 56 -19.54 8.07 -2.10
N ALA A 57 -20.30 7.46 -1.20
CA ALA A 57 -20.09 6.10 -0.73
C ALA A 57 -21.42 5.34 -0.84
N GLU A 58 -21.41 4.24 -1.55
CA GLU A 58 -22.57 3.37 -1.77
C GLU A 58 -22.29 1.99 -1.19
N ARG A 59 -23.35 1.34 -0.66
CA ARG A 59 -23.22 -0.04 -0.15
C ARG A 59 -22.91 -0.99 -1.29
N ALA A 60 -22.01 -1.93 -1.02
CA ALA A 60 -21.52 -2.91 -1.99
C ALA A 60 -21.33 -4.31 -1.36
N ASP A 61 -22.09 -4.64 -0.33
CA ASP A 61 -21.96 -5.90 0.41
C ASP A 61 -22.15 -7.13 -0.49
N GLU A 62 -23.01 -7.00 -1.50
CA GLU A 62 -23.33 -8.07 -2.45
C GLU A 62 -22.16 -8.49 -3.32
N LEU A 63 -21.10 -7.67 -3.40
CA LEU A 63 -19.86 -7.99 -4.14
C LEU A 63 -18.88 -8.84 -3.34
N PHE A 64 -19.13 -9.04 -2.04
CA PHE A 64 -18.22 -9.72 -1.11
C PHE A 64 -18.83 -10.95 -0.48
N ALA A 65 -18.03 -11.70 0.25
CA ALA A 65 -18.46 -12.88 0.98
C ALA A 65 -19.51 -12.51 2.06
N PRO A 66 -20.43 -13.43 2.41
CA PRO A 66 -21.40 -13.19 3.47
C PRO A 66 -20.75 -12.77 4.79
N GLY A 67 -21.29 -11.73 5.41
CA GLY A 67 -20.77 -11.18 6.68
C GLY A 67 -19.74 -10.05 6.51
N VAL A 68 -19.28 -9.79 5.29
CA VAL A 68 -18.45 -8.61 4.98
C VAL A 68 -19.37 -7.42 4.78
N THR A 69 -19.05 -6.31 5.45
CA THR A 69 -19.70 -5.01 5.24
C THR A 69 -18.85 -4.18 4.27
N ALA A 70 -19.45 -3.67 3.19
CA ALA A 70 -18.66 -3.02 2.13
C ALA A 70 -19.27 -1.71 1.61
N TRP A 71 -18.39 -0.76 1.24
CA TRP A 71 -18.73 0.48 0.53
C TRP A 71 -17.79 0.69 -0.66
N ALA A 72 -18.39 1.13 -1.78
CA ALA A 72 -17.69 1.65 -2.94
C ALA A 72 -17.72 3.18 -2.91
N CYS A 73 -16.56 3.83 -3.02
CA CYS A 73 -16.43 5.27 -2.88
C CYS A 73 -15.88 5.92 -4.18
N SER A 74 -16.38 7.11 -4.51
CA SER A 74 -15.92 7.86 -5.70
C SER A 74 -14.56 8.55 -5.53
N GLY A 75 -13.93 8.45 -4.36
CA GLY A 75 -12.66 9.08 -4.01
C GLY A 75 -11.41 8.25 -4.35
N THR A 76 -10.26 8.75 -3.92
CA THR A 76 -8.98 8.02 -3.92
C THR A 76 -8.96 6.97 -2.81
N PRO A 77 -7.97 6.04 -2.79
CA PRO A 77 -7.79 5.12 -1.68
C PRO A 77 -7.62 5.82 -0.32
N ALA A 78 -6.88 6.91 -0.27
CA ALA A 78 -6.73 7.71 0.94
C ALA A 78 -8.06 8.36 1.39
N ASP A 79 -8.86 8.87 0.44
CA ASP A 79 -10.21 9.38 0.74
C ASP A 79 -11.11 8.30 1.32
N CYS A 80 -11.07 7.10 0.77
CA CYS A 80 -11.85 5.95 1.23
C CYS A 80 -11.51 5.63 2.69
N MET A 81 -10.23 5.62 3.04
CA MET A 81 -9.79 5.35 4.40
C MET A 81 -10.16 6.46 5.37
N LYS A 82 -9.99 7.73 4.99
CA LYS A 82 -10.43 8.87 5.83
C LYS A 82 -11.93 8.82 6.08
N LEU A 83 -12.72 8.60 5.03
CA LEU A 83 -14.17 8.48 5.15
C LEU A 83 -14.57 7.30 6.04
N ALA A 84 -13.89 6.16 5.88
CA ALA A 84 -14.11 4.98 6.70
C ALA A 84 -13.85 5.29 8.18
N LEU A 85 -12.69 5.82 8.51
CA LEU A 85 -12.25 6.03 9.89
C LEU A 85 -13.02 7.17 10.59
N CYS A 86 -13.46 8.19 9.85
CA CYS A 86 -14.19 9.32 10.42
C CYS A 86 -15.70 9.08 10.53
N GLU A 87 -16.33 8.37 9.57
CA GLU A 87 -17.79 8.38 9.44
C GLU A 87 -18.44 6.99 9.34
N LEU A 88 -17.84 6.06 8.55
CA LEU A 88 -18.54 4.81 8.21
C LEU A 88 -18.35 3.72 9.27
N VAL A 89 -17.18 3.68 9.91
CA VAL A 89 -16.84 2.67 10.90
C VAL A 89 -17.14 3.20 12.30
N LYS A 90 -18.14 2.60 12.95
CA LYS A 90 -18.62 3.06 14.28
C LYS A 90 -17.64 2.82 15.43
N GLN A 91 -16.81 1.83 15.31
CA GLN A 91 -15.80 1.48 16.32
C GLN A 91 -14.45 1.33 15.62
N PRO A 92 -13.36 1.83 16.20
CA PRO A 92 -12.04 1.75 15.60
C PRO A 92 -11.69 0.33 15.17
N PRO A 93 -11.09 0.12 13.99
CA PRO A 93 -10.56 -1.17 13.61
C PRO A 93 -9.30 -1.50 14.43
N ASP A 94 -9.06 -2.79 14.64
CA ASP A 94 -7.83 -3.29 15.26
C ASP A 94 -6.66 -3.28 14.27
N LEU A 95 -6.99 -3.42 12.99
CA LEU A 95 -6.04 -3.55 11.89
C LEU A 95 -6.58 -2.90 10.62
N VAL A 96 -5.72 -2.21 9.89
CA VAL A 96 -5.97 -1.76 8.52
C VAL A 96 -5.18 -2.63 7.55
N MET A 97 -5.82 -3.13 6.51
CA MET A 97 -5.16 -3.80 5.40
C MET A 97 -5.50 -3.12 4.07
N SER A 98 -4.53 -3.00 3.17
CA SER A 98 -4.76 -2.47 1.83
C SER A 98 -4.20 -3.41 0.78
N GLY A 99 -5.03 -3.83 -0.17
CA GLY A 99 -4.67 -4.74 -1.24
C GLY A 99 -5.77 -5.80 -1.51
N ILE A 100 -5.42 -6.89 -2.20
CA ILE A 100 -4.10 -7.25 -2.73
C ILE A 100 -3.92 -6.56 -4.07
N ASN A 101 -2.91 -5.72 -4.18
CA ASN A 101 -2.63 -4.95 -5.39
C ASN A 101 -2.16 -5.83 -6.56
N HIS A 102 -2.60 -5.50 -7.77
CA HIS A 102 -2.10 -6.04 -9.03
C HIS A 102 -0.80 -5.36 -9.45
N GLY A 103 0.31 -5.88 -9.01
CA GLY A 103 1.63 -5.37 -9.29
C GLY A 103 2.40 -5.01 -8.02
N PRO A 104 3.73 -4.95 -8.09
CA PRO A 104 4.58 -4.68 -6.94
C PRO A 104 4.52 -3.23 -6.50
N ASN A 105 4.64 -3.02 -5.18
CA ASN A 105 4.91 -1.72 -4.57
C ASN A 105 6.26 -1.79 -3.86
N LEU A 106 7.35 -1.70 -4.63
CA LEU A 106 8.73 -1.90 -4.20
C LEU A 106 9.53 -0.60 -4.25
N GLY A 107 10.48 -0.46 -3.33
CA GLY A 107 11.38 0.67 -3.29
C GLY A 107 10.64 2.01 -3.29
N THR A 108 11.13 2.95 -4.09
CA THR A 108 10.55 4.31 -4.19
C THR A 108 9.17 4.35 -4.82
N ASP A 109 8.65 3.26 -5.41
CA ASP A 109 7.28 3.21 -5.97
C ASP A 109 6.20 3.37 -4.88
N VAL A 110 6.54 3.11 -3.62
CA VAL A 110 5.65 3.34 -2.46
C VAL A 110 5.10 4.79 -2.41
N PHE A 111 5.83 5.77 -2.93
CA PHE A 111 5.37 7.17 -2.97
C PHE A 111 4.24 7.43 -3.95
N CYS A 112 4.12 6.60 -5.00
CA CYS A 112 3.08 6.70 -6.02
C CYS A 112 1.92 5.71 -5.80
N SER A 113 2.05 4.81 -4.83
CA SER A 113 1.11 3.71 -4.58
C SER A 113 -0.14 4.17 -3.83
N GLY A 114 -1.31 3.93 -4.42
CA GLY A 114 -2.59 4.08 -3.74
C GLY A 114 -2.81 3.02 -2.65
N THR A 115 -2.32 1.79 -2.88
CA THR A 115 -2.36 0.70 -1.89
C THR A 115 -1.60 1.08 -0.62
N VAL A 116 -0.35 1.56 -0.77
CA VAL A 116 0.46 2.00 0.38
C VAL A 116 -0.16 3.22 1.05
N ALA A 117 -0.69 4.17 0.26
CA ALA A 117 -1.35 5.37 0.79
C ALA A 117 -2.57 5.03 1.65
N ALA A 118 -3.43 4.10 1.21
CA ALA A 118 -4.57 3.67 2.01
C ALA A 118 -4.13 3.04 3.36
N ALA A 119 -3.14 2.16 3.35
CA ALA A 119 -2.62 1.59 4.59
C ALA A 119 -1.95 2.66 5.48
N LEU A 120 -1.30 3.65 4.88
CA LEU A 120 -0.65 4.75 5.60
C LEU A 120 -1.66 5.62 6.35
N GLU A 121 -2.88 5.81 5.86
CA GLU A 121 -3.94 6.51 6.58
C GLU A 121 -4.26 5.84 7.91
N GLY A 122 -4.33 4.50 7.96
CA GLY A 122 -4.48 3.77 9.22
C GLY A 122 -3.31 4.00 10.17
N THR A 123 -2.09 3.98 9.65
CA THR A 123 -0.87 4.23 10.44
C THR A 123 -0.85 5.64 11.03
N LEU A 124 -1.33 6.66 10.28
CA LEU A 124 -1.43 8.04 10.75
C LEU A 124 -2.42 8.20 11.90
N GLU A 125 -3.45 7.37 11.94
CA GLU A 125 -4.43 7.29 13.05
C GLU A 125 -3.95 6.37 14.20
N GLY A 126 -2.72 5.87 14.15
CA GLY A 126 -2.14 5.01 15.19
C GLY A 126 -2.61 3.56 15.15
N ILE A 127 -3.19 3.11 14.04
CA ILE A 127 -3.68 1.75 13.83
C ILE A 127 -2.62 0.93 13.11
N PRO A 128 -2.27 -0.29 13.57
CA PRO A 128 -1.43 -1.22 12.82
C PRO A 128 -1.92 -1.38 11.39
N SER A 129 -1.02 -1.30 10.40
CA SER A 129 -1.44 -1.25 9.00
C SER A 129 -0.54 -2.09 8.09
N LEU A 130 -1.14 -2.84 7.16
CA LEU A 130 -0.46 -3.72 6.21
C LEU A 130 -0.87 -3.39 4.78
N ALA A 131 0.09 -2.98 3.94
CA ALA A 131 -0.07 -2.94 2.50
C ALA A 131 0.36 -4.28 1.89
N VAL A 132 -0.44 -4.83 0.98
CA VAL A 132 -0.22 -6.16 0.38
C VAL A 132 -0.26 -6.06 -1.14
N SER A 133 0.77 -6.56 -1.80
CA SER A 133 0.92 -6.50 -3.25
C SER A 133 1.36 -7.85 -3.83
N SER A 134 0.72 -8.28 -4.92
CA SER A 134 1.24 -9.33 -5.78
C SER A 134 2.30 -8.75 -6.70
N ALA A 135 3.52 -9.28 -6.68
CA ALA A 135 4.63 -8.71 -7.43
C ALA A 135 4.61 -9.04 -8.94
N CYS A 136 3.42 -9.14 -9.52
CA CYS A 136 3.23 -9.42 -10.95
C CYS A 136 1.87 -8.91 -11.46
N PHE A 137 1.87 -8.14 -12.54
CA PHE A 137 0.65 -7.62 -13.16
C PHE A 137 -0.18 -8.69 -13.91
N GLN A 138 0.41 -9.82 -14.28
CA GLN A 138 -0.27 -10.89 -15.02
C GLN A 138 -0.82 -11.99 -14.10
N TRP A 139 -0.36 -12.07 -12.85
CA TRP A 139 -0.79 -13.09 -11.90
C TRP A 139 -2.17 -12.76 -11.32
N ARG A 140 -3.09 -13.74 -11.37
CA ARG A 140 -4.49 -13.56 -10.94
C ARG A 140 -4.91 -14.48 -9.79
N GLU A 141 -4.02 -15.30 -9.28
CA GLU A 141 -4.32 -16.19 -8.15
C GLU A 141 -3.86 -15.56 -6.84
N PHE A 142 -4.82 -15.03 -6.07
CA PHE A 142 -4.55 -14.25 -4.86
C PHE A 142 -4.64 -15.06 -3.57
N GLN A 143 -5.11 -16.32 -3.62
CA GLN A 143 -5.37 -17.06 -2.37
C GLN A 143 -4.11 -17.25 -1.53
N ALA A 144 -3.00 -17.69 -2.14
CA ALA A 144 -1.73 -17.84 -1.41
C ALA A 144 -1.23 -16.51 -0.82
N SER A 145 -1.47 -15.41 -1.53
CA SER A 145 -1.11 -14.07 -1.05
C SER A 145 -1.99 -13.61 0.11
N ALA A 146 -3.30 -13.90 0.06
CA ALA A 146 -4.23 -13.58 1.15
C ALA A 146 -3.91 -14.38 2.42
N ASP A 147 -3.62 -15.68 2.26
CA ASP A 147 -3.23 -16.54 3.38
C ASP A 147 -1.96 -16.05 4.07
N LEU A 148 -0.91 -15.72 3.30
CA LEU A 148 0.33 -15.19 3.85
C LEU A 148 0.13 -13.83 4.51
N ALA A 149 -0.65 -12.93 3.89
CA ALA A 149 -0.93 -11.61 4.44
C ALA A 149 -1.62 -11.70 5.81
N LEU A 150 -2.59 -12.60 5.96
CA LEU A 150 -3.25 -12.81 7.24
C LEU A 150 -2.36 -13.51 8.26
N GLU A 151 -1.54 -14.48 7.84
CA GLU A 151 -0.54 -15.09 8.73
C GLU A 151 0.42 -14.02 9.30
N VAL A 152 0.93 -13.12 8.46
CA VAL A 152 1.79 -12.00 8.86
C VAL A 152 1.06 -11.05 9.80
N ALA A 153 -0.18 -10.66 9.45
CA ALA A 153 -0.96 -9.73 10.25
C ALA A 153 -1.30 -10.30 11.64
N GLU A 154 -1.78 -11.53 11.70
CA GLU A 154 -2.12 -12.21 12.94
C GLU A 154 -0.90 -12.39 13.85
N GLN A 155 0.26 -12.76 13.28
CA GLN A 155 1.50 -12.89 14.03
C GLN A 155 1.97 -11.54 14.57
N ALA A 156 1.98 -10.50 13.74
CA ALA A 156 2.40 -9.18 14.13
C ALA A 156 1.49 -8.59 15.24
N MET A 157 0.18 -8.80 15.14
CA MET A 157 -0.78 -8.41 16.19
C MET A 157 -0.53 -9.16 17.51
N ALA A 158 -0.18 -10.44 17.47
CA ALA A 158 0.18 -11.22 18.65
C ALA A 158 1.48 -10.70 19.31
N ASP A 159 2.42 -10.21 18.51
CA ASP A 159 3.72 -9.68 18.95
C ASP A 159 3.66 -8.17 19.32
N ARG A 160 2.46 -7.58 19.45
CA ARG A 160 2.22 -6.18 19.78
C ARG A 160 2.80 -5.22 18.74
N TRP A 161 2.30 -5.31 17.53
CA TRP A 161 2.63 -4.42 16.42
C TRP A 161 2.41 -2.93 16.79
N PRO A 162 3.43 -2.05 16.68
CA PRO A 162 3.25 -0.62 16.97
C PRO A 162 2.31 0.04 15.96
N GLY A 163 1.32 0.81 16.44
CA GLY A 163 0.34 1.49 15.58
C GLY A 163 0.94 2.56 14.65
N ASN A 164 2.16 3.02 14.89
CA ASN A 164 2.86 3.98 14.04
C ASN A 164 3.79 3.32 13.00
N LEU A 165 3.60 2.03 12.73
CA LEU A 165 4.38 1.24 11.80
C LEU A 165 3.48 0.63 10.73
N LEU A 166 3.72 1.00 9.49
CA LEU A 166 3.19 0.35 8.31
C LEU A 166 4.10 -0.80 7.90
N LEU A 167 3.55 -1.97 7.65
CA LEU A 167 4.26 -3.07 6.98
C LEU A 167 3.85 -3.12 5.51
N ASN A 168 4.83 -3.18 4.61
CA ASN A 168 4.62 -3.32 3.17
C ASN A 168 5.06 -4.72 2.74
N LEU A 169 4.10 -5.57 2.42
CA LEU A 169 4.28 -6.97 2.02
C LEU A 169 4.13 -7.10 0.51
N ASN A 170 5.22 -7.50 -0.16
CA ASN A 170 5.18 -7.88 -1.56
C ASN A 170 5.40 -9.40 -1.69
N ILE A 171 4.61 -10.05 -2.54
CA ILE A 171 4.54 -11.51 -2.64
C ILE A 171 4.82 -11.92 -4.09
N PRO A 172 5.78 -12.83 -4.36
CA PRO A 172 6.08 -13.27 -5.71
C PRO A 172 4.91 -14.08 -6.31
N PRO A 173 4.76 -14.08 -7.66
CA PRO A 173 3.67 -14.75 -8.35
C PRO A 173 3.92 -16.27 -8.46
N CYS A 174 3.75 -16.97 -7.35
CA CYS A 174 3.92 -18.43 -7.32
C CYS A 174 3.00 -19.09 -6.28
N ALA A 175 2.82 -20.39 -6.39
CA ALA A 175 2.15 -21.18 -5.38
C ALA A 175 2.90 -21.14 -4.04
N LYS A 176 2.17 -21.30 -2.93
CA LYS A 176 2.73 -21.19 -1.57
C LYS A 176 3.94 -22.10 -1.36
N GLU A 177 3.91 -23.30 -1.91
CA GLU A 177 4.96 -24.32 -1.77
C GLU A 177 6.25 -23.95 -2.53
N ALA A 178 6.14 -23.06 -3.50
CA ALA A 178 7.26 -22.57 -4.31
C ALA A 178 7.83 -21.24 -3.79
N MET A 179 7.19 -20.62 -2.79
CA MET A 179 7.68 -19.39 -2.20
C MET A 179 8.93 -19.65 -1.36
N GLY A 180 9.94 -18.79 -1.52
CA GLY A 180 11.05 -18.72 -0.60
C GLY A 180 10.65 -18.18 0.77
N LEU A 181 11.62 -18.08 1.68
CA LEU A 181 11.37 -17.58 3.04
C LEU A 181 11.05 -16.09 3.04
N LEU A 182 9.96 -15.71 3.72
CA LEU A 182 9.64 -14.33 4.06
C LEU A 182 10.81 -13.72 4.88
N ARG A 183 11.23 -12.52 4.50
CA ARG A 183 12.28 -11.78 5.22
C ARG A 183 11.90 -10.34 5.45
N TRP A 184 12.40 -9.78 6.52
CA TRP A 184 12.51 -8.34 6.69
C TRP A 184 13.40 -7.76 5.61
N THR A 185 12.95 -6.69 5.00
CA THR A 185 13.63 -6.03 3.88
C THR A 185 13.72 -4.53 4.09
N ARG A 186 14.57 -3.88 3.30
CA ARG A 186 14.64 -2.43 3.18
C ARG A 186 14.18 -2.00 1.81
N LEU A 187 13.62 -0.78 1.71
CA LEU A 187 13.24 -0.22 0.42
C LEU A 187 14.44 -0.05 -0.50
N SER A 188 14.27 -0.42 -1.75
CA SER A 188 15.20 -0.09 -2.84
C SER A 188 14.99 1.35 -3.32
N ILE A 189 15.98 1.90 -4.02
CA ILE A 189 15.80 3.11 -4.81
C ILE A 189 15.62 2.67 -6.26
N ARG A 190 14.40 2.72 -6.76
CA ARG A 190 14.07 2.38 -8.14
C ARG A 190 14.23 3.61 -9.04
N ARG A 191 14.86 3.42 -10.19
CA ARG A 191 15.01 4.45 -11.21
C ARG A 191 14.41 3.94 -12.51
N TYR A 192 13.64 4.81 -13.16
CA TYR A 192 13.01 4.55 -14.44
C TYR A 192 13.69 5.37 -15.52
N GLU A 193 13.84 4.78 -16.71
CA GLU A 193 14.09 5.55 -17.91
C GLU A 193 12.75 6.04 -18.44
N GLU A 194 12.36 7.22 -17.95
CA GLU A 194 11.08 7.81 -18.31
C GLU A 194 11.10 8.31 -19.75
N GLN A 195 10.08 7.94 -20.51
CA GLN A 195 9.88 8.40 -21.89
C GLN A 195 8.44 8.88 -22.06
N PHE A 196 8.28 9.98 -22.79
CA PHE A 196 6.98 10.47 -23.21
C PHE A 196 6.76 10.17 -24.69
N SER A 197 5.80 9.29 -25.00
CA SER A 197 5.35 9.06 -26.37
C SER A 197 4.39 10.14 -26.78
N ALA A 198 4.83 11.04 -27.68
CA ALA A 198 3.99 12.10 -28.24
C ALA A 198 3.10 11.56 -29.37
N ARG A 199 1.80 11.88 -29.33
CA ARG A 199 0.82 11.56 -30.37
C ARG A 199 -0.10 12.74 -30.61
N LYS A 200 -0.95 12.65 -31.64
CA LYS A 200 -1.98 13.65 -31.95
C LYS A 200 -3.37 13.03 -31.88
N ASP A 201 -4.33 13.79 -31.34
CA ASP A 201 -5.74 13.43 -31.40
C ASP A 201 -6.31 13.68 -32.83
N PRO A 202 -7.55 13.23 -33.14
CA PRO A 202 -8.16 13.44 -34.44
C PRO A 202 -8.33 14.93 -34.85
N ARG A 203 -8.21 15.86 -33.88
CA ARG A 203 -8.27 17.32 -34.12
C ARG A 203 -6.87 17.95 -34.21
N GLY A 204 -5.81 17.13 -34.25
CA GLY A 204 -4.43 17.58 -34.41
C GLY A 204 -3.74 18.08 -33.11
N ARG A 205 -4.40 18.00 -31.95
CA ARG A 205 -3.81 18.41 -30.66
C ARG A 205 -2.88 17.33 -30.14
N SER A 206 -1.71 17.74 -29.66
CA SER A 206 -0.72 16.80 -29.09
C SER A 206 -1.17 16.30 -27.72
N TYR A 207 -0.93 15.01 -27.46
CA TYR A 207 -1.03 14.39 -26.16
C TYR A 207 0.16 13.45 -25.95
N TYR A 208 0.43 13.10 -24.69
CA TYR A 208 1.64 12.39 -24.31
C TYR A 208 1.27 11.22 -23.38
N TRP A 209 1.83 10.05 -23.67
CA TRP A 209 1.79 8.92 -22.76
C TRP A 209 3.12 8.82 -22.03
N LEU A 210 3.08 8.77 -20.70
CA LEU A 210 4.25 8.40 -19.90
C LEU A 210 4.47 6.90 -20.06
N SER A 211 5.67 6.52 -20.44
CA SER A 211 6.16 5.15 -20.50
C SER A 211 7.58 5.13 -19.90
N GLY A 212 8.02 3.98 -19.43
CA GLY A 212 9.38 3.83 -18.91
C GLY A 212 9.60 2.42 -18.42
N GLU A 213 10.86 2.00 -18.46
CA GLU A 213 11.30 0.73 -17.90
C GLU A 213 12.18 0.99 -16.68
N VAL A 214 12.17 0.05 -15.74
CA VAL A 214 13.07 0.11 -14.59
C VAL A 214 14.49 -0.16 -15.08
N VAL A 215 15.37 0.84 -14.95
CA VAL A 215 16.77 0.73 -15.42
C VAL A 215 17.70 0.30 -14.29
N ASN A 216 17.33 0.61 -13.04
CA ASN A 216 18.22 0.36 -11.92
C ASN A 216 17.45 0.23 -10.61
N ASP A 217 17.77 -0.82 -9.84
CA ASP A 217 17.32 -1.02 -8.47
C ASP A 217 18.54 -0.91 -7.55
N LEU A 218 18.77 0.29 -7.03
CA LEU A 218 19.86 0.53 -6.10
C LEU A 218 19.42 0.16 -4.68
N ALA A 219 20.26 -0.57 -3.97
CA ALA A 219 20.07 -0.75 -2.54
C ALA A 219 20.13 0.62 -1.86
N SER A 220 19.13 0.92 -1.04
CA SER A 220 19.12 2.15 -0.24
C SER A 220 20.39 2.21 0.63
N ALA A 221 21.07 3.35 0.62
CA ALA A 221 22.23 3.60 1.49
C ALA A 221 21.83 4.03 2.92
N GLY A 222 20.52 3.98 3.25
CA GLY A 222 19.99 4.44 4.52
C GLY A 222 20.49 3.65 5.73
N GLU A 223 20.35 4.26 6.90
CA GLU A 223 20.58 3.62 8.19
C GLU A 223 19.51 2.54 8.42
N GLY A 224 19.93 1.31 8.53
CA GLY A 224 19.10 0.15 8.81
C GLY A 224 19.98 -1.08 9.01
N PRO A 225 19.42 -2.24 9.43
CA PRO A 225 20.18 -3.46 9.53
C PRO A 225 20.83 -3.77 8.16
N ARG A 226 22.18 -3.74 8.10
CA ARG A 226 22.94 -3.91 6.85
C ARG A 226 22.80 -5.31 6.24
N ASP A 227 22.36 -6.26 7.03
CA ASP A 227 22.10 -7.66 6.68
C ASP A 227 20.70 -7.89 6.05
N TRP A 228 19.83 -6.88 6.08
CA TRP A 228 18.54 -6.99 5.43
C TRP A 228 18.69 -6.84 3.90
N PRO A 229 18.16 -7.80 3.12
CA PRO A 229 18.12 -7.66 1.66
C PRO A 229 17.24 -6.47 1.25
N SER A 230 17.41 -5.98 0.03
CA SER A 230 16.43 -5.07 -0.55
C SER A 230 15.15 -5.83 -0.91
N ASP A 231 14.01 -5.13 -0.88
CA ASP A 231 12.70 -5.68 -1.24
C ASP A 231 12.69 -6.24 -2.67
N VAL A 232 13.30 -5.53 -3.62
CA VAL A 232 13.44 -5.98 -5.01
C VAL A 232 14.28 -7.24 -5.10
N ALA A 233 15.43 -7.31 -4.42
CA ALA A 233 16.28 -8.51 -4.43
C ALA A 233 15.56 -9.73 -3.86
N GLN A 234 14.73 -9.52 -2.84
CA GLN A 234 13.95 -10.59 -2.22
C GLN A 234 12.89 -11.14 -3.20
N ILE A 235 12.17 -10.26 -3.91
CA ILE A 235 11.21 -10.67 -4.93
C ILE A 235 11.89 -11.40 -6.10
N HIS A 236 13.05 -10.92 -6.58
CA HIS A 236 13.81 -11.61 -7.62
C HIS A 236 14.32 -13.00 -7.19
N ALA A 237 14.49 -13.21 -5.89
CA ALA A 237 14.79 -14.53 -5.32
C ALA A 237 13.54 -15.42 -5.15
N ASN A 238 12.41 -15.04 -5.75
CA ASN A 238 11.11 -15.72 -5.62
C ASN A 238 10.64 -15.89 -4.16
N ALA A 239 10.92 -14.91 -3.33
CA ALA A 239 10.59 -14.92 -1.91
C ALA A 239 9.85 -13.64 -1.49
N PRO A 240 8.89 -13.72 -0.56
CA PRO A 240 8.14 -12.56 -0.08
C PRO A 240 9.05 -11.57 0.67
N SER A 241 8.80 -10.28 0.47
CA SER A 241 9.47 -9.18 1.17
C SER A 241 8.52 -8.49 2.16
N LEU A 242 8.99 -8.20 3.36
CA LEU A 242 8.26 -7.45 4.37
C LEU A 242 9.08 -6.24 4.81
N THR A 243 8.66 -5.07 4.37
CA THR A 243 9.39 -3.83 4.61
C THR A 243 8.66 -2.96 5.62
N PRO A 244 9.28 -2.62 6.77
CA PRO A 244 8.71 -1.66 7.71
C PRO A 244 8.85 -0.23 7.16
N ILE A 245 7.76 0.54 7.18
CA ILE A 245 7.69 1.92 6.71
C ILE A 245 7.15 2.80 7.83
N GLN A 246 7.78 3.94 8.06
CA GLN A 246 7.29 4.97 8.97
C GLN A 246 6.87 6.21 8.18
N PRO A 247 5.81 6.92 8.59
CA PRO A 247 5.37 8.14 7.93
C PRO A 247 6.30 9.35 8.15
N ASP A 248 7.26 9.21 9.08
CA ASP A 248 8.21 10.28 9.43
C ASP A 248 9.30 10.42 8.37
N LEU A 249 9.18 11.47 7.55
CA LEU A 249 10.14 11.83 6.50
C LEU A 249 11.19 12.84 6.97
N PHE A 250 11.29 13.10 8.27
CA PHE A 250 12.24 14.05 8.82
C PHE A 250 13.70 13.59 8.59
N TRP A 251 14.54 14.52 8.15
CA TRP A 251 15.98 14.28 8.00
C TRP A 251 16.64 13.97 9.36
N ARG A 252 17.26 12.79 9.46
CA ARG A 252 17.93 12.32 10.68
C ARG A 252 19.45 12.28 10.56
N GLY A 253 20.00 12.70 9.42
CA GLY A 253 21.43 12.80 9.21
C GLY A 253 22.07 13.96 9.99
N PRO A 254 23.41 14.04 10.02
CA PRO A 254 24.13 15.11 10.69
C PRO A 254 23.76 16.48 10.14
N LEU A 255 23.62 17.47 11.00
CA LEU A 255 23.35 18.87 10.59
C LEU A 255 24.47 19.45 9.73
N SER A 256 25.71 18.92 9.85
CA SER A 256 26.85 19.28 9.01
C SER A 256 26.64 19.01 7.53
N ASP A 257 25.74 18.08 7.18
CA ASP A 257 25.46 17.69 5.81
C ASP A 257 24.39 18.59 5.16
N LEU A 258 23.77 19.46 5.97
CA LEU A 258 22.79 20.43 5.48
C LEU A 258 23.50 21.69 4.98
N PRO A 259 22.98 22.34 3.91
CA PRO A 259 23.50 23.63 3.46
C PRO A 259 23.43 24.66 4.57
N GLN A 260 24.54 25.41 4.76
CA GLN A 260 24.52 26.54 5.68
C GLN A 260 23.66 27.67 5.10
N LEU A 261 22.53 27.93 5.75
CA LEU A 261 21.68 29.04 5.40
C LEU A 261 22.33 30.34 5.91
N LYS A 262 22.70 31.29 5.00
CA LYS A 262 23.08 32.63 5.39
C LYS A 262 21.86 33.29 6.02
N GLN A 263 21.86 33.44 7.33
CA GLN A 263 20.87 34.26 8.02
C GLN A 263 21.18 35.71 7.63
N GLY A 264 20.35 36.30 6.77
CA GLY A 264 20.30 37.77 6.71
C GLY A 264 19.83 38.27 8.07
N ASP A 265 20.25 39.45 8.52
CA ASP A 265 20.10 40.06 9.84
C ASP A 265 18.64 40.11 10.44
N ARG A 266 17.84 39.10 10.26
CA ARG A 266 16.55 38.95 10.93
C ARG A 266 16.63 37.83 11.95
N GLN A 267 16.76 38.24 13.22
CA GLN A 267 16.49 37.33 14.33
C GLN A 267 15.08 36.75 14.15
N VAL A 268 14.97 35.48 13.80
CA VAL A 268 13.76 34.72 13.91
C VAL A 268 13.63 34.38 15.41
N ARG A 269 12.67 35.03 16.06
CA ARG A 269 12.26 34.72 17.44
C ARG A 269 11.33 33.51 17.41
#